data_60d2d2a25810cc16795f4e387b107cec
#
_entry.id   60d2d2a25810cc16795f4e387b107cec
#
_cell.length_a   1.000
_cell.length_b   1.000
_cell.length_c   1.000
_cell.angle_alpha   90.00
_cell.angle_beta   90.00
_cell.angle_gamma   90.00
#
_symmetry.space_group_name_H-M   'P 1'
#
loop_
_entity.id
_entity.type
_entity.pdbx_description
1 polymer ?
#
loop_
_entity_poly.entity_id
_entity_poly.type
_entity_poly.pdbx_seq_one_letter_code
_entity_poly.pdbx_strand_id
1 'polypeptide(L)'
;IRRNAAEVEQFSRCCSTQIYDYAVFTALKTHFGMKPWTEWNAGKAMPKQLVPAELIESQADEIRLQLSIQQLFFKQWNRLKNYVNQLGIGIIGDVPIYVALDSADCWANSRHFMLDESFVPTDVAGVPPDYFSPTGQLWGNPLYNWEIHASENYAWWAERLQCAQKLYDVVRIDHFRGFESFWAVPFGETTAENGRWLPAPGMDFVNAVKKRLPGLSFIAEDLGFLTPEVHELVKNSGFPGMSILQFGFNPDANSDYLPHRVAENRVYYTGTHDNAPIMQWFAEASESERRFAEQYLALNAAEGINWGMIRGGMCSPAGIFIAQMQDVLGLSAEGRVNTPGVASGNWQWRMLPHECSAALAEKLREYTRMYGRLHDCGEINFEHNSVVPHEYCGKNADT
;
A
#
# COMPACT_ATOMS: atom_id res chain seq x y z
N ILE A 1 -24.88 -19.78 -1.29
CA ILE A 1 -25.69 -18.61 -1.66
C ILE A 1 -27.07 -18.67 -0.98
N ARG A 2 -27.84 -19.76 -1.06
CA ARG A 2 -29.22 -19.84 -0.49
C ARG A 2 -29.28 -19.71 1.05
N ARG A 3 -28.27 -20.17 1.79
CA ARG A 3 -28.26 -20.11 3.28
C ARG A 3 -28.06 -18.70 3.85
N ASN A 4 -27.49 -17.75 3.09
CA ASN A 4 -27.15 -16.40 3.56
C ASN A 4 -27.82 -15.30 2.70
N ALA A 5 -28.92 -15.62 2.01
CA ALA A 5 -29.55 -14.66 1.07
C ALA A 5 -29.93 -13.32 1.72
N ALA A 6 -30.47 -13.35 2.95
CA ALA A 6 -30.82 -12.13 3.68
C ALA A 6 -29.60 -11.28 4.05
N GLU A 7 -28.49 -11.92 4.49
CA GLU A 7 -27.24 -11.20 4.80
C GLU A 7 -26.63 -10.56 3.55
N VAL A 8 -26.66 -11.26 2.41
CA VAL A 8 -26.16 -10.74 1.13
C VAL A 8 -27.02 -9.58 0.64
N GLU A 9 -28.33 -9.68 0.77
CA GLU A 9 -29.24 -8.60 0.40
C GLU A 9 -29.05 -7.35 1.28
N GLN A 10 -28.89 -7.54 2.59
CA GLN A 10 -28.56 -6.46 3.51
C GLN A 10 -27.20 -5.83 3.15
N PHE A 11 -26.19 -6.64 2.89
CA PHE A 11 -24.87 -6.17 2.47
C PHE A 11 -24.95 -5.37 1.16
N SER A 12 -25.67 -5.86 0.16
CA SER A 12 -25.87 -5.18 -1.13
C SER A 12 -26.51 -3.78 -0.97
N ARG A 13 -27.42 -3.61 0.02
CA ARG A 13 -28.05 -2.32 0.30
C ARG A 13 -27.14 -1.33 1.04
N CYS A 14 -26.16 -1.87 1.81
CA CYS A 14 -25.29 -1.09 2.69
C CYS A 14 -23.85 -0.98 2.19
N CYS A 15 -23.47 -1.73 1.16
CA CYS A 15 -22.12 -1.67 0.61
C CYS A 15 -21.89 -0.34 -0.11
N SER A 16 -20.61 0.07 -0.20
CA SER A 16 -20.24 1.25 -0.98
C SER A 16 -20.54 1.05 -2.47
N THR A 17 -20.73 2.16 -3.18
CA THR A 17 -20.87 2.15 -4.65
C THR A 17 -19.72 1.41 -5.32
N GLN A 18 -18.49 1.58 -4.82
CA GLN A 18 -17.31 0.90 -5.37
C GLN A 18 -17.40 -0.63 -5.29
N ILE A 19 -17.92 -1.18 -4.19
CA ILE A 19 -18.10 -2.64 -4.04
C ILE A 19 -19.18 -3.14 -5.01
N TYR A 20 -20.27 -2.40 -5.15
CA TYR A 20 -21.31 -2.75 -6.11
C TYR A 20 -20.80 -2.68 -7.55
N ASP A 21 -20.09 -1.61 -7.90
CA ASP A 21 -19.47 -1.43 -9.21
C ASP A 21 -18.45 -2.54 -9.53
N TYR A 22 -17.68 -2.96 -8.54
CA TYR A 22 -16.80 -4.11 -8.68
C TYR A 22 -17.57 -5.40 -9.00
N ALA A 23 -18.70 -5.64 -8.32
CA ALA A 23 -19.51 -6.83 -8.57
C ALA A 23 -20.11 -6.82 -9.98
N VAL A 24 -20.62 -5.67 -10.44
CA VAL A 24 -21.15 -5.48 -11.79
C VAL A 24 -20.03 -5.64 -12.84
N PHE A 25 -18.90 -4.96 -12.63
CA PHE A 25 -17.73 -5.06 -13.52
C PHE A 25 -17.27 -6.50 -13.70
N THR A 26 -17.13 -7.24 -12.60
CA THR A 26 -16.64 -8.62 -12.63
C THR A 26 -17.64 -9.56 -13.33
N ALA A 27 -18.93 -9.34 -13.11
CA ALA A 27 -19.99 -10.11 -13.80
C ALA A 27 -19.94 -9.85 -15.31
N LEU A 28 -19.84 -8.58 -15.73
CA LEU A 28 -19.72 -8.22 -17.15
C LEU A 28 -18.43 -8.75 -17.75
N LYS A 29 -17.31 -8.69 -17.03
CA LYS A 29 -16.03 -9.23 -17.47
C LYS A 29 -16.13 -10.72 -17.76
N THR A 30 -16.80 -11.48 -16.87
CA THR A 30 -17.11 -12.90 -17.10
C THR A 30 -17.98 -13.09 -18.35
N HIS A 31 -19.03 -12.30 -18.50
CA HIS A 31 -19.92 -12.33 -19.66
C HIS A 31 -19.18 -12.12 -20.98
N PHE A 32 -18.23 -11.17 -21.02
CA PHE A 32 -17.41 -10.87 -22.19
C PHE A 32 -16.13 -11.73 -22.31
N GLY A 33 -16.06 -12.87 -21.61
CA GLY A 33 -14.94 -13.82 -21.73
C GLY A 33 -13.62 -13.26 -21.24
N MET A 34 -13.63 -12.47 -20.17
CA MET A 34 -12.46 -11.84 -19.56
C MET A 34 -11.73 -10.80 -20.42
N LYS A 35 -12.35 -10.32 -21.50
CA LYS A 35 -11.81 -9.21 -22.29
C LYS A 35 -11.76 -7.92 -21.48
N PRO A 36 -10.85 -7.00 -21.77
CA PRO A 36 -10.85 -5.67 -21.16
C PRO A 36 -12.12 -4.88 -21.53
N TRP A 37 -12.59 -4.04 -20.62
CA TRP A 37 -13.81 -3.25 -20.84
C TRP A 37 -13.71 -2.29 -22.04
N THR A 38 -12.50 -1.99 -22.45
CA THR A 38 -12.19 -1.21 -23.65
C THR A 38 -12.54 -1.93 -24.96
N GLU A 39 -12.94 -3.21 -24.91
CA GLU A 39 -13.30 -4.04 -26.06
C GLU A 39 -14.71 -4.64 -25.97
N TRP A 40 -15.51 -4.34 -24.94
CA TRP A 40 -16.81 -5.01 -24.72
C TRP A 40 -17.88 -4.71 -25.75
N ASN A 41 -17.82 -3.58 -26.44
CA ASN A 41 -18.79 -3.21 -27.47
C ASN A 41 -18.21 -3.46 -28.88
N ALA A 42 -18.27 -4.71 -29.32
CA ALA A 42 -17.77 -5.12 -30.64
C ALA A 42 -16.34 -4.61 -30.94
N GLY A 43 -15.44 -4.72 -29.94
CA GLY A 43 -14.06 -4.22 -30.03
C GLY A 43 -13.90 -2.74 -29.68
N LYS A 44 -14.95 -2.09 -29.14
CA LYS A 44 -14.91 -0.71 -28.63
C LYS A 44 -15.16 -0.70 -27.13
N ALA A 45 -14.76 0.38 -26.48
CA ALA A 45 -14.96 0.58 -25.05
C ALA A 45 -16.46 0.64 -24.67
N MET A 46 -16.77 0.07 -23.50
CA MET A 46 -18.10 0.14 -22.88
C MET A 46 -17.93 0.52 -21.40
N PRO A 47 -17.69 1.81 -21.09
CA PRO A 47 -17.65 2.28 -19.71
C PRO A 47 -19.04 2.17 -19.07
N LYS A 48 -19.10 2.22 -17.73
CA LYS A 48 -20.32 1.98 -16.96
C LYS A 48 -21.55 2.74 -17.47
N GLN A 49 -21.39 4.00 -17.83
CA GLN A 49 -22.49 4.85 -18.33
C GLN A 49 -23.07 4.43 -19.67
N LEU A 50 -22.37 3.59 -20.43
CA LEU A 50 -22.83 3.06 -21.73
C LEU A 50 -23.33 1.61 -21.66
N VAL A 51 -23.32 1.00 -20.47
CA VAL A 51 -23.83 -0.36 -20.28
C VAL A 51 -25.35 -0.35 -20.29
N PRO A 52 -26.02 -1.10 -21.17
CA PRO A 52 -27.47 -1.22 -21.15
C PRO A 52 -28.01 -1.82 -19.86
N ALA A 53 -29.10 -1.29 -19.32
CA ALA A 53 -29.72 -1.80 -18.07
C ALA A 53 -30.11 -3.28 -18.20
N GLU A 54 -30.64 -3.68 -19.35
CA GLU A 54 -31.04 -5.05 -19.65
C GLU A 54 -29.85 -6.02 -19.58
N LEU A 55 -28.66 -5.57 -19.96
CA LEU A 55 -27.44 -6.34 -19.85
C LEU A 55 -27.07 -6.57 -18.36
N ILE A 56 -27.15 -5.53 -17.52
CA ILE A 56 -26.91 -5.65 -16.09
C ILE A 56 -27.94 -6.59 -15.45
N GLU A 57 -29.22 -6.43 -15.78
CA GLU A 57 -30.29 -7.31 -15.31
C GLU A 57 -30.06 -8.77 -15.68
N SER A 58 -29.60 -9.04 -16.90
CA SER A 58 -29.28 -10.40 -17.36
C SER A 58 -28.14 -11.06 -16.59
N GLN A 59 -27.28 -10.26 -15.91
CA GLN A 59 -26.17 -10.74 -15.08
C GLN A 59 -26.50 -10.77 -13.59
N ALA A 60 -27.76 -10.61 -13.18
CA ALA A 60 -28.16 -10.49 -11.78
C ALA A 60 -27.66 -11.62 -10.87
N ASP A 61 -27.64 -12.86 -11.37
CA ASP A 61 -27.16 -14.01 -10.59
C ASP A 61 -25.64 -13.97 -10.38
N GLU A 62 -24.88 -13.58 -11.40
CA GLU A 62 -23.42 -13.42 -11.27
C GLU A 62 -23.07 -12.23 -10.37
N ILE A 63 -23.75 -11.09 -10.51
CA ILE A 63 -23.58 -9.94 -9.61
C ILE A 63 -23.86 -10.36 -8.16
N ARG A 64 -24.93 -11.13 -7.93
CA ARG A 64 -25.25 -11.65 -6.59
C ARG A 64 -24.16 -12.61 -6.07
N LEU A 65 -23.56 -13.41 -6.94
CA LEU A 65 -22.41 -14.26 -6.58
C LEU A 65 -21.24 -13.41 -6.12
N GLN A 66 -20.86 -12.37 -6.88
CA GLN A 66 -19.76 -11.49 -6.54
C GLN A 66 -20.01 -10.74 -5.23
N LEU A 67 -21.21 -10.20 -5.03
CA LEU A 67 -21.62 -9.59 -3.75
C LEU A 67 -21.57 -10.57 -2.58
N SER A 68 -21.91 -11.85 -2.81
CA SER A 68 -21.81 -12.89 -1.79
C SER A 68 -20.36 -13.16 -1.39
N ILE A 69 -19.44 -13.16 -2.36
CA ILE A 69 -18.00 -13.33 -2.12
C ILE A 69 -17.48 -12.14 -1.31
N GLN A 70 -17.85 -10.90 -1.68
CA GLN A 70 -17.45 -9.71 -0.93
C GLN A 70 -18.01 -9.72 0.50
N GLN A 71 -19.29 -10.07 0.67
CA GLN A 71 -19.92 -10.19 1.99
C GLN A 71 -19.19 -11.18 2.89
N LEU A 72 -18.83 -12.36 2.36
CA LEU A 72 -18.07 -13.37 3.10
C LEU A 72 -16.66 -12.88 3.47
N PHE A 73 -15.99 -12.21 2.54
CA PHE A 73 -14.69 -11.62 2.80
C PHE A 73 -14.76 -10.61 3.94
N PHE A 74 -15.66 -9.60 3.84
CA PHE A 74 -15.79 -8.58 4.89
C PHE A 74 -16.19 -9.17 6.24
N LYS A 75 -17.06 -10.19 6.26
CA LYS A 75 -17.45 -10.91 7.48
C LYS A 75 -16.25 -11.58 8.16
N GLN A 76 -15.41 -12.27 7.39
CA GLN A 76 -14.21 -12.94 7.89
C GLN A 76 -13.12 -11.94 8.29
N TRP A 77 -12.89 -10.93 7.44
CA TRP A 77 -11.91 -9.89 7.69
C TRP A 77 -12.23 -9.10 8.96
N ASN A 78 -13.48 -8.66 9.12
CA ASN A 78 -13.89 -7.93 10.32
C ASN A 78 -13.73 -8.77 11.60
N ARG A 79 -13.97 -10.08 11.54
CA ARG A 79 -13.70 -10.97 12.68
C ARG A 79 -12.20 -11.00 13.02
N LEU A 80 -11.34 -11.13 12.01
CA LEU A 80 -9.89 -11.12 12.19
C LEU A 80 -9.42 -9.77 12.72
N LYS A 81 -9.82 -8.66 12.08
CA LYS A 81 -9.45 -7.31 12.49
C LYS A 81 -9.86 -7.02 13.94
N ASN A 82 -11.11 -7.31 14.29
CA ASN A 82 -11.59 -7.13 15.66
C ASN A 82 -10.80 -7.97 16.66
N TYR A 83 -10.47 -9.21 16.32
CA TYR A 83 -9.68 -10.07 17.18
C TYR A 83 -8.28 -9.50 17.44
N VAL A 84 -7.54 -9.10 16.39
CA VAL A 84 -6.19 -8.55 16.57
C VAL A 84 -6.21 -7.18 17.24
N ASN A 85 -7.21 -6.33 16.94
CA ASN A 85 -7.37 -5.02 17.59
C ASN A 85 -7.66 -5.19 19.11
N GLN A 86 -8.43 -6.19 19.54
CA GLN A 86 -8.63 -6.52 20.96
C GLN A 86 -7.33 -6.93 21.68
N LEU A 87 -6.35 -7.41 20.92
CA LEU A 87 -4.99 -7.71 21.42
C LEU A 87 -4.06 -6.47 21.40
N GLY A 88 -4.57 -5.28 21.02
CA GLY A 88 -3.76 -4.07 20.88
C GLY A 88 -2.91 -4.06 19.59
N ILE A 89 -3.24 -4.88 18.60
CA ILE A 89 -2.51 -4.97 17.32
C ILE A 89 -3.26 -4.21 16.24
N GLY A 90 -2.65 -3.18 15.67
CA GLY A 90 -3.17 -2.47 14.51
C GLY A 90 -2.76 -3.13 13.18
N ILE A 91 -3.55 -2.92 12.15
CA ILE A 91 -3.27 -3.39 10.79
C ILE A 91 -2.92 -2.19 9.92
N ILE A 92 -1.73 -2.20 9.33
CA ILE A 92 -1.31 -1.25 8.30
C ILE A 92 -1.61 -1.88 6.95
N GLY A 93 -2.42 -1.22 6.15
CA GLY A 93 -2.71 -1.63 4.77
C GLY A 93 -2.03 -0.72 3.75
N ASP A 94 -2.08 -1.12 2.51
CA ASP A 94 -1.43 -0.44 1.39
C ASP A 94 -2.44 -0.07 0.31
N VAL A 95 -2.35 1.15 -0.21
CA VAL A 95 -3.16 1.64 -1.31
C VAL A 95 -2.23 2.19 -2.39
N PRO A 96 -2.15 1.53 -3.55
CA PRO A 96 -1.37 2.05 -4.67
C PRO A 96 -1.98 3.37 -5.16
N ILE A 97 -1.14 4.33 -5.54
CA ILE A 97 -1.64 5.60 -6.07
C ILE A 97 -2.49 5.37 -7.33
N TYR A 98 -2.04 4.53 -8.24
CA TYR A 98 -2.74 4.28 -9.50
C TYR A 98 -3.61 3.01 -9.47
N VAL A 99 -4.57 2.96 -10.38
CA VAL A 99 -5.41 1.80 -10.66
C VAL A 99 -5.14 1.29 -12.07
N ALA A 100 -5.45 0.04 -12.36
CA ALA A 100 -5.31 -0.48 -13.72
C ALA A 100 -6.37 0.11 -14.65
N LEU A 101 -6.04 0.27 -15.93
CA LEU A 101 -7.03 0.67 -16.97
C LEU A 101 -8.20 -0.33 -16.99
N ASP A 102 -7.89 -1.62 -16.96
CA ASP A 102 -8.89 -2.70 -16.93
C ASP A 102 -9.26 -3.03 -15.47
N SER A 103 -9.91 -2.08 -14.80
CA SER A 103 -10.40 -2.17 -13.44
C SER A 103 -11.81 -1.62 -13.30
N ALA A 104 -12.51 -2.03 -12.25
CA ALA A 104 -13.81 -1.47 -11.88
C ALA A 104 -13.73 0.03 -11.60
N ASP A 105 -12.63 0.49 -11.01
CA ASP A 105 -12.40 1.91 -10.69
C ASP A 105 -12.39 2.77 -11.96
N CYS A 106 -11.57 2.39 -12.95
CA CYS A 106 -11.46 3.14 -14.20
C CYS A 106 -12.72 2.99 -15.06
N TRP A 107 -13.29 1.80 -15.14
CA TRP A 107 -14.53 1.53 -15.87
C TRP A 107 -15.71 2.33 -15.35
N ALA A 108 -15.90 2.39 -14.03
CA ALA A 108 -17.03 3.08 -13.41
C ALA A 108 -16.86 4.61 -13.40
N ASN A 109 -15.62 5.08 -13.40
CA ASN A 109 -15.28 6.50 -13.20
C ASN A 109 -14.33 7.02 -14.28
N SER A 110 -14.53 6.61 -15.53
CA SER A 110 -13.62 6.87 -16.65
C SER A 110 -13.23 8.35 -16.82
N ARG A 111 -14.14 9.28 -16.51
CA ARG A 111 -13.89 10.73 -16.57
C ARG A 111 -12.81 11.25 -15.58
N HIS A 112 -12.53 10.49 -14.51
CA HIS A 112 -11.50 10.83 -13.52
C HIS A 112 -10.08 10.53 -13.99
N PHE A 113 -9.93 9.97 -15.19
CA PHE A 113 -8.66 9.59 -15.77
C PHE A 113 -8.40 10.33 -17.08
N MET A 114 -7.13 10.48 -17.44
CA MET A 114 -6.70 11.11 -18.71
C MET A 114 -6.88 10.14 -19.87
N LEU A 115 -8.14 10.02 -20.32
CA LEU A 115 -8.54 9.20 -21.45
C LEU A 115 -9.07 10.09 -22.57
N ASP A 116 -8.89 9.65 -23.82
CA ASP A 116 -9.50 10.30 -24.98
C ASP A 116 -11.00 9.94 -25.14
N GLU A 117 -11.64 10.43 -26.19
CA GLU A 117 -13.06 10.16 -26.53
C GLU A 117 -13.35 8.68 -26.81
N SER A 118 -12.32 7.89 -27.12
CA SER A 118 -12.39 6.44 -27.33
C SER A 118 -12.04 5.65 -26.08
N PHE A 119 -11.81 6.31 -24.93
CA PHE A 119 -11.37 5.76 -23.65
C PHE A 119 -9.98 5.12 -23.70
N VAL A 120 -9.13 5.58 -24.61
CA VAL A 120 -7.71 5.22 -24.68
C VAL A 120 -6.91 6.21 -23.83
N PRO A 121 -5.96 5.78 -22.98
CA PRO A 121 -5.09 6.70 -22.25
C PRO A 121 -4.32 7.61 -23.22
N THR A 122 -4.23 8.89 -22.90
CA THR A 122 -3.33 9.81 -23.63
C THR A 122 -1.89 9.65 -23.16
N ASP A 123 -1.75 9.47 -21.85
CA ASP A 123 -0.50 9.22 -21.16
C ASP A 123 -0.73 8.16 -20.06
N VAL A 124 0.33 7.47 -19.70
CA VAL A 124 0.31 6.46 -18.65
C VAL A 124 1.39 6.75 -17.61
N ALA A 125 1.18 6.17 -16.41
CA ALA A 125 2.07 6.32 -15.28
C ALA A 125 3.38 5.56 -15.48
N GLY A 126 4.45 6.13 -14.93
CA GLY A 126 5.75 5.52 -14.82
C GLY A 126 6.66 6.32 -13.89
N VAL A 127 7.94 6.01 -13.91
CA VAL A 127 9.02 6.80 -13.29
C VAL A 127 10.15 6.97 -14.29
N PRO A 128 10.86 8.11 -14.27
CA PRO A 128 11.95 8.36 -15.21
C PRO A 128 13.11 7.38 -15.04
N PRO A 129 14.00 7.30 -16.03
CA PRO A 129 15.29 6.65 -15.89
C PRO A 129 16.03 7.11 -14.63
N ASP A 130 16.57 6.17 -13.89
CA ASP A 130 17.37 6.41 -12.70
C ASP A 130 18.55 5.42 -12.61
N TYR A 131 19.27 5.45 -11.49
CA TYR A 131 20.40 4.56 -11.26
C TYR A 131 20.00 3.07 -11.23
N PHE A 132 18.77 2.75 -10.81
CA PHE A 132 18.26 1.38 -10.69
C PHE A 132 17.64 0.87 -12.00
N SER A 133 17.11 1.77 -12.85
CA SER A 133 16.48 1.44 -14.12
C SER A 133 16.88 2.43 -15.21
N PRO A 134 17.82 2.06 -16.09
CA PRO A 134 18.29 2.96 -17.17
C PRO A 134 17.19 3.41 -18.15
N THR A 135 16.09 2.66 -18.27
CA THR A 135 14.95 3.00 -19.12
C THR A 135 13.74 3.53 -18.33
N GLY A 136 13.91 3.72 -17.01
CA GLY A 136 12.82 4.01 -16.09
C GLY A 136 11.89 2.80 -15.91
N GLN A 137 10.76 3.01 -15.26
CA GLN A 137 9.73 1.99 -15.09
C GLN A 137 8.45 2.47 -15.76
N LEU A 138 7.97 1.74 -16.75
CA LEU A 138 6.70 1.98 -17.40
C LEU A 138 5.62 1.14 -16.69
N TRP A 139 4.78 1.78 -15.88
CA TRP A 139 3.73 1.08 -15.12
C TRP A 139 2.46 0.87 -15.94
N GLY A 140 2.17 1.76 -16.89
CA GLY A 140 1.06 1.59 -17.82
C GLY A 140 -0.33 1.92 -17.25
N ASN A 141 -0.43 2.37 -16.01
CA ASN A 141 -1.69 2.78 -15.40
C ASN A 141 -2.17 4.11 -16.00
N PRO A 142 -3.51 4.32 -16.17
CA PRO A 142 -4.04 5.61 -16.57
C PRO A 142 -3.76 6.67 -15.51
N LEU A 143 -3.43 7.88 -15.95
CA LEU A 143 -3.20 9.03 -15.08
C LEU A 143 -4.52 9.70 -14.67
N TYR A 144 -4.53 10.38 -13.53
CA TYR A 144 -5.70 11.09 -13.04
C TYR A 144 -5.92 12.42 -13.74
N ASN A 145 -7.17 12.73 -14.05
CA ASN A 145 -7.62 14.08 -14.42
C ASN A 145 -7.83 14.89 -13.14
N TRP A 146 -6.78 15.52 -12.65
CA TRP A 146 -6.81 16.24 -11.38
C TRP A 146 -7.76 17.43 -11.37
N GLU A 147 -8.08 18.04 -12.53
CA GLU A 147 -9.06 19.12 -12.63
C GLU A 147 -10.46 18.63 -12.25
N ILE A 148 -10.86 17.46 -12.76
CA ILE A 148 -12.15 16.84 -12.39
C ILE A 148 -12.16 16.46 -10.92
N HIS A 149 -11.09 15.82 -10.42
CA HIS A 149 -11.00 15.48 -9.00
C HIS A 149 -11.11 16.71 -8.10
N ALA A 150 -10.43 17.80 -8.45
CA ALA A 150 -10.49 19.06 -7.68
C ALA A 150 -11.90 19.68 -7.72
N SER A 151 -12.55 19.70 -8.90
CA SER A 151 -13.91 20.23 -9.05
C SER A 151 -14.95 19.50 -8.19
N GLU A 152 -14.72 18.22 -7.91
CA GLU A 152 -15.52 17.36 -7.03
C GLU A 152 -14.99 17.30 -5.59
N ASN A 153 -14.03 18.18 -5.27
CA ASN A 153 -13.38 18.20 -3.96
C ASN A 153 -12.84 16.82 -3.55
N TYR A 154 -12.22 16.11 -4.50
CA TYR A 154 -11.58 14.79 -4.34
C TYR A 154 -12.51 13.70 -3.77
N ALA A 155 -13.80 13.75 -4.09
CA ALA A 155 -14.80 12.83 -3.52
C ALA A 155 -14.45 11.36 -3.79
N TRP A 156 -14.07 11.02 -5.04
CA TRP A 156 -13.68 9.67 -5.40
C TRP A 156 -12.50 9.13 -4.56
N TRP A 157 -11.48 9.96 -4.36
CA TRP A 157 -10.33 9.59 -3.52
C TRP A 157 -10.74 9.39 -2.05
N ALA A 158 -11.60 10.27 -1.54
CA ALA A 158 -12.09 10.14 -0.17
C ALA A 158 -12.89 8.83 0.03
N GLU A 159 -13.73 8.45 -0.93
CA GLU A 159 -14.45 7.18 -0.90
C GLU A 159 -13.51 5.98 -0.97
N ARG A 160 -12.48 6.03 -1.83
CA ARG A 160 -11.45 4.98 -1.93
C ARG A 160 -10.71 4.78 -0.62
N LEU A 161 -10.26 5.86 0.00
CA LEU A 161 -9.57 5.82 1.29
C LEU A 161 -10.49 5.42 2.44
N GLN A 162 -11.77 5.82 2.40
CA GLN A 162 -12.77 5.38 3.37
C GLN A 162 -13.03 3.86 3.27
N CYS A 163 -13.01 3.30 2.06
CA CYS A 163 -13.10 1.85 1.89
C CYS A 163 -11.86 1.15 2.46
N ALA A 164 -10.66 1.71 2.27
CA ALA A 164 -9.43 1.18 2.87
C ALA A 164 -9.48 1.23 4.42
N GLN A 165 -10.04 2.28 5.01
CA GLN A 165 -10.22 2.42 6.47
C GLN A 165 -11.07 1.30 7.09
N LYS A 166 -12.04 0.77 6.35
CA LYS A 166 -12.82 -0.39 6.83
C LYS A 166 -11.96 -1.64 6.98
N LEU A 167 -10.90 -1.73 6.19
CA LEU A 167 -9.99 -2.88 6.19
C LEU A 167 -8.80 -2.68 7.14
N TYR A 168 -8.27 -1.46 7.25
CA TYR A 168 -7.01 -1.16 7.91
C TYR A 168 -7.19 -0.12 9.02
N ASP A 169 -6.26 -0.07 9.96
CA ASP A 169 -6.20 0.96 11.01
C ASP A 169 -5.33 2.13 10.55
N VAL A 170 -4.32 1.85 9.74
CA VAL A 170 -3.44 2.83 9.10
C VAL A 170 -3.34 2.50 7.61
N VAL A 171 -3.31 3.50 6.75
CA VAL A 171 -3.17 3.33 5.30
C VAL A 171 -1.84 3.88 4.82
N ARG A 172 -0.96 3.02 4.31
CA ARG A 172 0.19 3.44 3.53
C ARG A 172 -0.29 3.84 2.14
N ILE A 173 0.04 5.05 1.72
CA ILE A 173 -0.19 5.49 0.35
C ILE A 173 1.11 5.29 -0.43
N ASP A 174 1.08 4.36 -1.36
CA ASP A 174 2.19 4.03 -2.23
C ASP A 174 2.44 5.15 -3.23
N HIS A 175 3.71 5.44 -3.51
CA HIS A 175 4.17 6.49 -4.40
C HIS A 175 3.58 7.88 -4.09
N PHE A 176 3.63 8.29 -2.81
CA PHE A 176 3.02 9.55 -2.34
C PHE A 176 3.56 10.80 -3.07
N ARG A 177 4.80 10.75 -3.58
CA ARG A 177 5.34 11.83 -4.40
C ARG A 177 4.47 12.17 -5.62
N GLY A 178 3.69 11.21 -6.13
CA GLY A 178 2.80 11.40 -7.27
C GLY A 178 1.67 12.41 -7.02
N PHE A 179 1.46 12.85 -5.77
CA PHE A 179 0.56 13.95 -5.44
C PHE A 179 1.22 15.33 -5.53
N GLU A 180 2.56 15.41 -5.63
CA GLU A 180 3.28 16.65 -5.93
C GLU A 180 3.45 16.79 -7.44
N SER A 181 4.05 15.80 -8.08
CA SER A 181 4.22 15.69 -9.53
C SER A 181 4.33 14.23 -9.93
N PHE A 182 3.89 13.91 -11.13
CA PHE A 182 3.89 12.56 -11.65
C PHE A 182 4.54 12.50 -13.04
N TRP A 183 5.19 11.36 -13.32
CA TRP A 183 5.84 11.10 -14.60
C TRP A 183 4.82 10.56 -15.59
N ALA A 184 4.49 11.36 -16.61
CA ALA A 184 3.55 11.03 -17.66
C ALA A 184 4.30 10.56 -18.90
N VAL A 185 4.07 9.33 -19.30
CA VAL A 185 4.67 8.69 -20.47
C VAL A 185 3.60 8.59 -21.56
N PRO A 186 3.84 9.05 -22.80
CA PRO A 186 2.88 8.91 -23.89
C PRO A 186 2.40 7.46 -24.05
N PHE A 187 1.09 7.26 -24.20
CA PHE A 187 0.56 5.91 -24.38
C PHE A 187 1.09 5.26 -25.66
N GLY A 188 1.51 4.01 -25.56
CA GLY A 188 2.12 3.25 -26.67
C GLY A 188 3.65 3.21 -26.65
N GLU A 189 4.30 3.97 -25.76
CA GLU A 189 5.75 3.83 -25.52
C GLU A 189 6.05 2.46 -24.87
N THR A 190 7.27 1.97 -25.10
CA THR A 190 7.73 0.68 -24.55
C THR A 190 8.65 0.84 -23.36
N THR A 191 9.12 2.07 -23.10
CA THR A 191 9.97 2.46 -21.94
C THR A 191 9.45 3.75 -21.35
N ALA A 192 9.97 4.15 -20.19
CA ALA A 192 9.58 5.40 -19.55
C ALA A 192 10.50 6.60 -19.90
N GLU A 193 11.42 6.46 -20.87
CA GLU A 193 12.42 7.47 -21.20
C GLU A 193 11.81 8.77 -21.76
N ASN A 194 10.75 8.66 -22.57
CA ASN A 194 10.12 9.79 -23.26
C ASN A 194 9.00 10.46 -22.43
N GLY A 195 9.01 10.30 -21.13
CA GLY A 195 8.01 10.91 -20.25
C GLY A 195 8.32 12.40 -19.95
N ARG A 196 7.39 13.00 -19.18
CA ARG A 196 7.51 14.38 -18.69
C ARG A 196 6.87 14.51 -17.31
N TRP A 197 7.41 15.38 -16.48
CA TRP A 197 6.79 15.74 -15.22
C TRP A 197 5.55 16.61 -15.43
N LEU A 198 4.45 16.23 -14.81
CA LEU A 198 3.22 17.01 -14.74
C LEU A 198 2.89 17.29 -13.26
N PRO A 199 2.38 18.50 -12.94
CA PRO A 199 2.02 18.86 -11.57
C PRO A 199 0.78 18.09 -11.12
N ALA A 200 0.74 17.80 -9.81
CA ALA A 200 -0.41 17.23 -9.12
C ALA A 200 -0.93 18.20 -8.05
N PRO A 201 -2.09 17.92 -7.41
CA PRO A 201 -2.74 18.90 -6.53
C PRO A 201 -2.03 19.20 -5.20
N GLY A 202 -1.03 18.40 -4.81
CA GLY A 202 -0.25 18.63 -3.60
C GLY A 202 -1.09 18.74 -2.32
N MET A 203 -0.89 19.85 -1.59
CA MET A 203 -1.59 20.08 -0.32
C MET A 203 -3.09 20.29 -0.46
N ASP A 204 -3.62 20.66 -1.62
CA ASP A 204 -5.06 20.79 -1.82
C ASP A 204 -5.75 19.42 -1.67
N PHE A 205 -5.16 18.38 -2.27
CA PHE A 205 -5.59 16.99 -2.08
C PHE A 205 -5.49 16.57 -0.61
N VAL A 206 -4.33 16.76 0.02
CA VAL A 206 -4.08 16.38 1.42
C VAL A 206 -5.09 17.03 2.36
N ASN A 207 -5.33 18.32 2.21
CA ASN A 207 -6.27 19.08 3.05
C ASN A 207 -7.73 18.61 2.85
N ALA A 208 -8.12 18.32 1.61
CA ALA A 208 -9.44 17.80 1.31
C ALA A 208 -9.67 16.42 1.94
N VAL A 209 -8.68 15.51 1.84
CA VAL A 209 -8.73 14.16 2.43
C VAL A 209 -8.78 14.26 3.96
N LYS A 210 -7.91 15.03 4.60
CA LYS A 210 -7.91 15.21 6.07
C LYS A 210 -9.25 15.77 6.58
N LYS A 211 -9.83 16.70 5.86
CA LYS A 211 -11.14 17.28 6.21
C LYS A 211 -12.27 16.26 6.12
N ARG A 212 -12.23 15.38 5.11
CA ARG A 212 -13.27 14.35 4.88
C ARG A 212 -13.12 13.12 5.78
N LEU A 213 -11.90 12.79 6.14
CA LEU A 213 -11.53 11.58 6.87
C LEU A 213 -10.66 11.91 8.10
N PRO A 214 -11.19 12.66 9.08
CA PRO A 214 -10.40 13.20 10.20
C PRO A 214 -9.86 12.10 11.14
N GLY A 215 -10.41 10.89 11.08
CA GLY A 215 -9.98 9.76 11.92
C GLY A 215 -9.07 8.76 11.20
N LEU A 216 -8.63 9.03 9.97
CA LEU A 216 -7.79 8.11 9.21
C LEU A 216 -6.32 8.51 9.33
N SER A 217 -5.50 7.54 9.69
CA SER A 217 -4.04 7.69 9.77
C SER A 217 -3.37 7.20 8.49
N PHE A 218 -2.38 7.97 8.03
CA PHE A 218 -1.66 7.69 6.79
C PHE A 218 -0.16 7.54 7.02
N ILE A 219 0.48 6.75 6.16
CA ILE A 219 1.92 6.72 5.95
C ILE A 219 2.17 7.13 4.50
N ALA A 220 3.05 8.09 4.28
CA ALA A 220 3.46 8.51 2.95
C ALA A 220 4.66 7.68 2.49
N GLU A 221 4.52 6.92 1.42
CA GLU A 221 5.68 6.29 0.79
C GLU A 221 6.43 7.38 -0.01
N ASP A 222 7.58 7.77 0.52
CA ASP A 222 8.48 8.80 0.00
C ASP A 222 9.89 8.23 -0.23
N LEU A 223 9.96 7.08 -0.90
CA LEU A 223 11.20 6.44 -1.30
C LEU A 223 11.63 6.84 -2.71
N GLY A 224 12.89 6.59 -3.06
CA GLY A 224 13.45 6.89 -4.37
C GLY A 224 13.99 8.32 -4.50
N PHE A 225 13.96 8.87 -5.71
CA PHE A 225 14.45 10.22 -5.99
C PHE A 225 13.42 11.27 -5.57
N LEU A 226 13.75 12.06 -4.56
CA LEU A 226 12.88 13.08 -4.00
C LEU A 226 13.43 14.49 -4.30
N THR A 227 12.54 15.38 -4.69
CA THR A 227 12.85 16.82 -4.84
C THR A 227 12.53 17.57 -3.53
N PRO A 228 13.07 18.79 -3.33
CA PRO A 228 12.72 19.62 -2.18
C PRO A 228 11.20 19.81 -2.01
N GLU A 229 10.45 19.92 -3.11
CA GLU A 229 9.00 20.12 -3.13
C GLU A 229 8.27 18.90 -2.58
N VAL A 230 8.74 17.68 -2.90
CA VAL A 230 8.19 16.44 -2.34
C VAL A 230 8.47 16.36 -0.84
N HIS A 231 9.68 16.70 -0.40
CA HIS A 231 9.99 16.76 1.05
C HIS A 231 9.09 17.77 1.77
N GLU A 232 8.83 18.92 1.15
CA GLU A 232 7.92 19.92 1.69
C GLU A 232 6.48 19.41 1.75
N LEU A 233 5.98 18.72 0.72
CA LEU A 233 4.67 18.11 0.71
C LEU A 233 4.51 17.08 1.85
N VAL A 234 5.46 16.15 2.02
CA VAL A 234 5.44 15.16 3.09
C VAL A 234 5.47 15.85 4.45
N LYS A 235 6.36 16.81 4.66
CA LYS A 235 6.45 17.57 5.91
C LYS A 235 5.14 18.31 6.23
N ASN A 236 4.58 19.05 5.26
CA ASN A 236 3.36 19.82 5.45
C ASN A 236 2.11 18.94 5.59
N SER A 237 2.13 17.74 5.00
CA SER A 237 1.08 16.76 5.22
C SER A 237 1.02 16.29 6.68
N GLY A 238 2.14 16.31 7.40
CA GLY A 238 2.27 15.75 8.74
C GLY A 238 2.22 14.22 8.77
N PHE A 239 2.14 13.56 7.61
CA PHE A 239 2.17 12.10 7.54
C PHE A 239 3.60 11.61 7.79
N PRO A 240 3.80 10.53 8.56
CA PRO A 240 5.10 9.89 8.64
C PRO A 240 5.51 9.38 7.25
N GLY A 241 6.75 9.69 6.87
CA GLY A 241 7.38 9.10 5.71
C GLY A 241 8.02 7.75 6.04
N MET A 242 8.68 7.13 5.06
CA MET A 242 9.30 5.83 5.20
C MET A 242 10.83 5.92 5.14
N SER A 243 11.51 5.02 5.86
CA SER A 243 12.95 4.81 5.75
C SER A 243 13.27 3.32 5.72
N ILE A 244 14.28 2.93 4.94
CA ILE A 244 14.68 1.53 4.74
C ILE A 244 16.10 1.35 5.25
N LEU A 245 16.29 0.47 6.22
CA LEU A 245 17.58 0.21 6.86
C LEU A 245 18.65 -0.24 5.84
N GLN A 246 18.29 -1.11 4.92
CA GLN A 246 19.20 -1.62 3.89
C GLN A 246 19.80 -0.50 3.01
N PHE A 247 19.10 0.60 2.81
CA PHE A 247 19.57 1.73 2.00
C PHE A 247 20.57 2.64 2.74
N GLY A 248 20.81 2.37 4.03
CA GLY A 248 21.72 3.14 4.85
C GLY A 248 23.20 2.85 4.61
N PHE A 249 23.55 1.67 4.11
CA PHE A 249 24.92 1.15 4.20
C PHE A 249 25.79 1.38 2.96
N ASN A 250 25.47 2.34 2.10
CA ASN A 250 26.42 2.81 1.09
C ASN A 250 27.50 3.69 1.76
N PRO A 251 28.77 3.27 1.81
CA PRO A 251 29.82 3.99 2.54
C PRO A 251 30.17 5.34 1.91
N ASP A 252 29.89 5.51 0.61
CA ASP A 252 30.17 6.74 -0.15
C ASP A 252 29.02 7.76 -0.05
N ALA A 253 27.86 7.32 0.43
CA ALA A 253 26.69 8.16 0.61
C ALA A 253 26.49 8.51 2.09
N ASN A 254 26.38 9.80 2.37
CA ASN A 254 25.99 10.29 3.69
C ASN A 254 24.47 10.05 3.90
N SER A 255 24.08 8.80 4.02
CA SER A 255 22.70 8.34 3.91
C SER A 255 21.83 8.77 5.10
N ASP A 256 20.67 9.36 4.81
CA ASP A 256 19.63 9.67 5.81
C ASP A 256 18.89 8.44 6.31
N TYR A 257 19.13 7.26 5.72
CA TYR A 257 18.59 5.98 6.16
C TYR A 257 19.41 5.32 7.29
N LEU A 258 20.57 5.89 7.68
CA LEU A 258 21.31 5.37 8.84
C LEU A 258 20.50 5.57 10.13
N PRO A 259 20.45 4.55 11.03
CA PRO A 259 19.63 4.59 12.25
C PRO A 259 19.68 5.89 13.05
N HIS A 260 20.89 6.49 13.23
CA HIS A 260 21.05 7.72 14.00
C HIS A 260 20.57 8.99 13.29
N ARG A 261 20.21 8.89 11.99
CA ARG A 261 19.73 10.03 11.17
C ARG A 261 18.24 9.99 10.89
N VAL A 262 17.62 8.84 11.11
CA VAL A 262 16.18 8.70 10.86
C VAL A 262 15.42 9.64 11.80
N ALA A 263 14.52 10.44 11.26
CA ALA A 263 13.69 11.35 12.05
C ALA A 263 12.61 10.59 12.83
N GLU A 264 12.10 11.19 13.91
CA GLU A 264 11.04 10.60 14.74
C GLU A 264 9.75 10.35 13.95
N ASN A 265 9.33 11.31 13.10
CA ASN A 265 8.12 11.14 12.26
C ASN A 265 8.40 10.29 11.01
N ARG A 266 8.95 9.09 11.22
CA ARG A 266 9.22 8.10 10.15
C ARG A 266 8.76 6.72 10.58
N VAL A 267 8.36 5.91 9.61
CA VAL A 267 8.24 4.45 9.75
C VAL A 267 9.52 3.84 9.19
N TYR A 268 10.29 3.19 10.04
CA TYR A 268 11.56 2.61 9.68
C TYR A 268 11.44 1.10 9.48
N TYR A 269 11.81 0.62 8.32
CA TYR A 269 11.69 -0.78 7.93
C TYR A 269 13.06 -1.44 7.84
N THR A 270 13.16 -2.73 8.15
CA THR A 270 14.33 -3.53 7.73
C THR A 270 14.42 -3.59 6.21
N GLY A 271 13.31 -3.82 5.56
CA GLY A 271 13.01 -3.80 4.14
C GLY A 271 11.50 -3.87 3.96
N THR A 272 10.99 -3.45 2.80
CA THR A 272 9.58 -3.62 2.41
C THR A 272 9.40 -4.96 1.67
N HIS A 273 8.17 -5.25 1.23
CA HIS A 273 7.91 -6.41 0.37
C HIS A 273 8.70 -6.40 -0.96
N ASP A 274 9.14 -5.24 -1.42
CA ASP A 274 9.94 -5.09 -2.65
C ASP A 274 11.43 -5.33 -2.44
N ASN A 275 11.87 -5.30 -1.19
CA ASN A 275 13.27 -5.53 -0.84
C ASN A 275 13.56 -7.02 -0.63
N ALA A 276 14.81 -7.39 -0.80
CA ALA A 276 15.31 -8.69 -0.38
C ALA A 276 15.23 -8.82 1.16
N PRO A 277 14.97 -10.00 1.75
CA PRO A 277 15.22 -10.23 3.16
C PRO A 277 16.66 -9.88 3.54
N ILE A 278 16.90 -9.49 4.79
CA ILE A 278 18.24 -9.07 5.27
C ILE A 278 19.35 -10.06 4.89
N MET A 279 19.12 -11.35 5.06
CA MET A 279 20.15 -12.37 4.79
C MET A 279 20.49 -12.45 3.30
N GLN A 280 19.49 -12.28 2.42
CA GLN A 280 19.73 -12.21 0.98
C GLN A 280 20.47 -10.90 0.63
N TRP A 281 20.01 -9.75 1.13
CA TRP A 281 20.67 -8.47 0.93
C TRP A 281 22.15 -8.55 1.37
N PHE A 282 22.43 -9.08 2.54
CA PHE A 282 23.79 -9.19 3.08
C PHE A 282 24.69 -10.10 2.21
N ALA A 283 24.13 -11.14 1.59
CA ALA A 283 24.86 -12.00 0.68
C ALA A 283 25.15 -11.32 -0.68
N GLU A 284 24.23 -10.48 -1.17
CA GLU A 284 24.29 -9.82 -2.47
C GLU A 284 24.99 -8.44 -2.42
N ALA A 285 25.03 -7.78 -1.27
CA ALA A 285 25.65 -6.49 -1.08
C ALA A 285 27.17 -6.53 -1.40
N SER A 286 27.70 -5.40 -1.85
CA SER A 286 29.13 -5.24 -2.08
C SER A 286 29.95 -5.44 -0.80
N GLU A 287 31.22 -5.77 -0.93
CA GLU A 287 32.11 -5.95 0.24
C GLU A 287 32.20 -4.66 1.08
N SER A 288 32.19 -3.49 0.46
CA SER A 288 32.22 -2.21 1.14
C SER A 288 30.95 -1.95 1.95
N GLU A 289 29.77 -2.24 1.42
CA GLU A 289 28.50 -2.10 2.12
C GLU A 289 28.41 -3.07 3.31
N ARG A 290 28.77 -4.35 3.10
CA ARG A 290 28.81 -5.35 4.19
C ARG A 290 29.73 -4.89 5.33
N ARG A 291 30.98 -4.52 5.01
CA ARG A 291 31.94 -4.04 6.02
C ARG A 291 31.41 -2.82 6.77
N PHE A 292 30.80 -1.90 6.05
CA PHE A 292 30.21 -0.72 6.68
C PHE A 292 29.06 -1.12 7.64
N ALA A 293 28.14 -1.99 7.21
CA ALA A 293 27.08 -2.50 8.07
C ALA A 293 27.64 -3.25 9.30
N GLU A 294 28.63 -4.13 9.11
CA GLU A 294 29.28 -4.87 10.19
C GLU A 294 29.91 -3.95 11.23
N GLN A 295 30.66 -2.94 10.79
CA GLN A 295 31.31 -1.99 11.68
C GLN A 295 30.31 -1.07 12.36
N TYR A 296 29.38 -0.51 11.60
CA TYR A 296 28.41 0.45 12.12
C TYR A 296 27.46 -0.16 13.14
N LEU A 297 26.97 -1.38 12.87
CA LEU A 297 26.02 -2.10 13.74
C LEU A 297 26.70 -3.08 14.71
N ALA A 298 28.01 -3.23 14.66
CA ALA A 298 28.74 -4.25 15.42
C ALA A 298 28.16 -5.66 15.21
N LEU A 299 27.87 -6.02 13.93
CA LEU A 299 27.29 -7.31 13.59
C LEU A 299 28.24 -8.45 13.96
N ASN A 300 27.72 -9.53 14.50
CA ASN A 300 28.50 -10.68 14.92
C ASN A 300 27.71 -12.00 14.77
N ALA A 301 28.44 -13.10 14.63
CA ALA A 301 27.84 -14.42 14.42
C ALA A 301 27.05 -14.96 15.62
N ALA A 302 27.40 -14.54 16.84
CA ALA A 302 26.72 -15.03 18.05
C ALA A 302 25.28 -14.47 18.17
N GLU A 303 25.06 -13.22 17.80
CA GLU A 303 23.74 -12.61 17.72
C GLU A 303 22.97 -13.05 16.48
N GLY A 304 23.69 -13.20 15.35
CA GLY A 304 23.16 -13.38 14.01
C GLY A 304 23.04 -12.05 13.25
N ILE A 305 23.38 -12.07 11.95
CA ILE A 305 23.36 -10.86 11.10
C ILE A 305 21.96 -10.21 11.08
N ASN A 306 20.92 -11.03 10.87
CA ASN A 306 19.54 -10.55 10.84
C ASN A 306 19.14 -9.85 12.14
N TRP A 307 19.48 -10.43 13.29
CA TRP A 307 19.14 -9.84 14.60
C TRP A 307 19.96 -8.59 14.91
N GLY A 308 21.23 -8.54 14.51
CA GLY A 308 22.04 -7.31 14.61
C GLY A 308 21.47 -6.15 13.77
N MET A 309 20.96 -6.45 12.57
CA MET A 309 20.26 -5.48 11.73
C MET A 309 18.93 -5.04 12.36
N ILE A 310 18.11 -5.98 12.86
CA ILE A 310 16.86 -5.68 13.58
C ILE A 310 17.15 -4.78 14.80
N ARG A 311 18.17 -5.12 15.58
CA ARG A 311 18.64 -4.29 16.72
C ARG A 311 18.99 -2.89 16.26
N GLY A 312 19.74 -2.76 15.16
CA GLY A 312 20.10 -1.47 14.58
C GLY A 312 18.88 -0.61 14.22
N GLY A 313 17.87 -1.22 13.63
CA GLY A 313 16.61 -0.55 13.33
C GLY A 313 15.83 -0.14 14.58
N MET A 314 15.76 -1.03 15.59
CA MET A 314 15.07 -0.75 16.85
C MET A 314 15.71 0.37 17.67
N CYS A 315 17.03 0.60 17.54
CA CYS A 315 17.69 1.68 18.29
C CYS A 315 17.56 3.06 17.61
N SER A 316 16.90 3.16 16.47
CA SER A 316 16.64 4.44 15.79
C SER A 316 15.61 5.30 16.57
N PRO A 317 15.59 6.64 16.33
CA PRO A 317 14.55 7.51 16.90
C PRO A 317 13.19 7.38 16.22
N ALA A 318 13.06 6.63 15.12
CA ALA A 318 11.80 6.48 14.39
C ALA A 318 10.63 6.07 15.31
N GLY A 319 9.48 6.72 15.14
CA GLY A 319 8.29 6.43 15.95
C GLY A 319 7.77 4.99 15.79
N ILE A 320 7.91 4.43 14.59
CA ILE A 320 7.54 3.04 14.29
C ILE A 320 8.73 2.32 13.67
N PHE A 321 9.02 1.10 14.12
CA PHE A 321 9.96 0.18 13.47
C PHE A 321 9.25 -1.09 13.05
N ILE A 322 9.45 -1.50 11.79
CA ILE A 322 8.83 -2.69 11.20
C ILE A 322 9.93 -3.61 10.67
N ALA A 323 9.97 -4.85 11.15
CA ALA A 323 10.82 -5.90 10.61
C ALA A 323 9.97 -6.88 9.78
N GLN A 324 10.48 -7.30 8.63
CA GLN A 324 9.87 -8.40 7.89
C GLN A 324 9.92 -9.68 8.74
N MET A 325 8.86 -10.48 8.71
CA MET A 325 8.85 -11.77 9.42
C MET A 325 9.96 -12.70 8.93
N GLN A 326 10.29 -12.62 7.66
CA GLN A 326 11.41 -13.34 7.05
C GLN A 326 12.76 -12.97 7.69
N ASP A 327 12.94 -11.69 8.03
CA ASP A 327 14.14 -11.21 8.72
C ASP A 327 14.20 -11.73 10.15
N VAL A 328 13.07 -11.75 10.85
CA VAL A 328 12.95 -12.32 12.20
C VAL A 328 13.30 -13.83 12.19
N LEU A 329 12.87 -14.54 11.13
CA LEU A 329 13.17 -15.97 10.93
C LEU A 329 14.58 -16.22 10.39
N GLY A 330 15.28 -15.21 9.89
CA GLY A 330 16.60 -15.33 9.29
C GLY A 330 16.59 -16.01 7.92
N LEU A 331 15.51 -15.87 7.17
CA LEU A 331 15.37 -16.41 5.82
C LEU A 331 16.14 -15.56 4.81
N SER A 332 16.57 -16.21 3.73
CA SER A 332 17.23 -15.59 2.58
C SER A 332 16.26 -15.47 1.38
N ALA A 333 16.74 -15.75 0.18
CA ALA A 333 15.95 -15.62 -1.07
C ALA A 333 14.67 -16.46 -1.09
N GLU A 334 14.63 -17.58 -0.37
CA GLU A 334 13.45 -18.44 -0.21
C GLU A 334 12.28 -17.74 0.50
N GLY A 335 12.57 -16.71 1.31
CA GLY A 335 11.59 -15.89 1.99
C GLY A 335 11.14 -14.66 1.21
N ARG A 336 11.72 -14.37 0.05
CA ARG A 336 11.38 -13.17 -0.71
C ARG A 336 9.92 -13.19 -1.18
N VAL A 337 9.21 -12.10 -0.90
CA VAL A 337 7.75 -11.99 -1.20
C VAL A 337 7.53 -11.47 -2.60
N ASN A 338 8.23 -10.39 -2.97
CA ASN A 338 8.04 -9.71 -4.24
C ASN A 338 9.37 -9.29 -4.86
N THR A 339 9.43 -9.40 -6.20
CA THR A 339 10.54 -8.88 -7.01
C THR A 339 9.95 -7.92 -8.02
N PRO A 340 10.19 -6.60 -7.88
CA PRO A 340 9.70 -5.59 -8.81
C PRO A 340 10.10 -5.91 -10.25
N GLY A 341 9.18 -5.67 -11.21
CA GLY A 341 9.40 -5.93 -12.63
C GLY A 341 9.27 -7.41 -13.05
N VAL A 342 9.01 -8.34 -12.12
CA VAL A 342 8.76 -9.75 -12.41
C VAL A 342 7.28 -10.06 -12.39
N ALA A 343 6.74 -10.59 -13.50
CA ALA A 343 5.30 -10.77 -13.68
C ALA A 343 4.71 -11.98 -12.93
N SER A 344 5.53 -12.95 -12.46
CA SER A 344 5.05 -14.19 -11.86
C SER A 344 5.96 -14.64 -10.72
N GLY A 345 5.46 -15.55 -9.86
CA GLY A 345 6.23 -16.11 -8.74
C GLY A 345 6.20 -15.26 -7.47
N ASN A 346 5.64 -14.05 -7.51
CA ASN A 346 5.51 -13.15 -6.36
C ASN A 346 4.36 -13.55 -5.43
N TRP A 347 4.41 -13.11 -4.16
CA TRP A 347 3.35 -13.24 -3.15
C TRP A 347 3.00 -14.69 -2.77
N GLN A 348 3.91 -15.64 -2.96
CA GLN A 348 3.68 -17.07 -2.72
C GLN A 348 4.20 -17.55 -1.36
N TRP A 349 5.19 -16.88 -0.79
CA TRP A 349 5.75 -17.28 0.50
C TRP A 349 4.68 -17.30 1.59
N ARG A 350 4.73 -18.33 2.44
CA ARG A 350 3.88 -18.48 3.63
C ARG A 350 4.70 -19.03 4.78
N MET A 351 4.58 -18.37 5.93
CA MET A 351 5.18 -18.87 7.17
C MET A 351 4.53 -20.19 7.59
N LEU A 352 5.33 -21.15 8.01
CA LEU A 352 4.84 -22.41 8.52
C LEU A 352 4.44 -22.30 10.01
N PRO A 353 3.42 -23.06 10.47
CA PRO A 353 2.89 -22.91 11.83
C PRO A 353 3.92 -23.09 12.96
N HIS A 354 4.97 -23.90 12.74
CA HIS A 354 6.01 -24.18 13.74
C HIS A 354 7.15 -23.15 13.77
N GLU A 355 7.23 -22.24 12.78
CA GLU A 355 8.28 -21.22 12.71
C GLU A 355 8.06 -20.10 13.73
N CYS A 356 6.81 -19.81 14.10
CA CYS A 356 6.49 -18.85 15.17
C CYS A 356 6.59 -19.54 16.55
N SER A 357 7.80 -19.75 17.04
CA SER A 357 8.02 -20.39 18.34
C SER A 357 7.92 -19.40 19.52
N ALA A 358 7.62 -19.92 20.72
CA ALA A 358 7.61 -19.12 21.95
C ALA A 358 8.99 -18.49 22.22
N ALA A 359 10.08 -19.20 21.90
CA ALA A 359 11.45 -18.68 22.07
C ALA A 359 11.72 -17.49 21.14
N LEU A 360 11.23 -17.54 19.90
CA LEU A 360 11.34 -16.44 18.95
C LEU A 360 10.54 -15.22 19.41
N ALA A 361 9.31 -15.44 19.90
CA ALA A 361 8.46 -14.40 20.44
C ALA A 361 9.11 -13.73 21.67
N GLU A 362 9.71 -14.51 22.59
CA GLU A 362 10.39 -13.96 23.75
C GLU A 362 11.64 -13.16 23.37
N LYS A 363 12.45 -13.66 22.41
CA LYS A 363 13.59 -12.90 21.89
C LYS A 363 13.17 -11.55 21.32
N LEU A 364 12.10 -11.52 20.51
CA LEU A 364 11.56 -10.28 19.95
C LEU A 364 11.07 -9.33 21.08
N ARG A 365 10.39 -9.87 22.08
CA ARG A 365 9.91 -9.12 23.24
C ARG A 365 11.07 -8.52 24.05
N GLU A 366 12.16 -9.26 24.26
CA GLU A 366 13.36 -8.76 24.94
C GLU A 366 13.98 -7.57 24.20
N TYR A 367 14.14 -7.68 22.87
CA TYR A 367 14.63 -6.58 22.03
C TYR A 367 13.70 -5.37 22.09
N THR A 368 12.40 -5.59 21.95
CA THR A 368 11.39 -4.52 22.00
C THR A 368 11.41 -3.79 23.34
N ARG A 369 11.56 -4.53 24.46
CA ARG A 369 11.71 -3.95 25.82
C ARG A 369 13.01 -3.17 25.97
N MET A 370 14.13 -3.73 25.49
CA MET A 370 15.47 -3.15 25.62
C MET A 370 15.52 -1.77 24.96
N TYR A 371 14.83 -1.59 23.84
CA TYR A 371 14.82 -0.32 23.10
C TYR A 371 13.60 0.56 23.41
N GLY A 372 12.89 0.27 24.52
CA GLY A 372 11.78 1.10 24.99
C GLY A 372 10.56 1.14 24.06
N ARG A 373 10.41 0.11 23.19
CA ARG A 373 9.32 0.01 22.23
C ARG A 373 8.21 -0.95 22.66
N LEU A 374 8.34 -1.55 23.86
CA LEU A 374 7.29 -2.36 24.45
C LEU A 374 6.33 -1.44 25.21
N HIS A 375 5.11 -1.34 24.74
CA HIS A 375 4.03 -0.66 25.45
C HIS A 375 3.16 -1.71 26.15
N ASP A 376 2.73 -1.45 27.38
CA ASP A 376 1.74 -2.29 28.05
C ASP A 376 0.39 -2.13 27.32
N CYS A 377 -0.31 -3.25 27.10
CA CYS A 377 -1.58 -3.30 26.40
C CYS A 377 -2.69 -2.54 27.16
N GLY A 378 -2.60 -1.26 27.29
CA GLY A 378 -3.49 -0.35 28.02
C GLY A 378 -3.11 1.11 27.87
N GLU A 379 -1.90 1.40 27.43
CA GLU A 379 -1.36 2.75 27.30
C GLU A 379 -0.75 3.05 25.94
N ILE A 380 -1.34 2.53 24.85
CA ILE A 380 -0.94 3.03 23.52
C ILE A 380 -1.56 4.41 23.35
N ASN A 381 -0.84 5.40 23.87
CA ASN A 381 -1.21 6.81 23.74
C ASN A 381 -0.65 7.34 22.41
N PHE A 382 -1.46 7.29 21.39
CA PHE A 382 -1.14 7.87 20.08
C PHE A 382 -1.39 9.39 20.00
N GLU A 383 -1.58 10.06 21.16
CA GLU A 383 -1.92 11.50 21.23
C GLU A 383 -0.81 12.44 20.76
N HIS A 384 0.43 11.99 20.60
CA HIS A 384 1.51 12.87 20.13
C HIS A 384 1.95 12.61 18.68
N ASN A 385 1.52 11.52 18.08
CA ASN A 385 1.72 11.28 16.65
C ASN A 385 0.38 10.89 16.04
N SER A 386 -0.10 11.64 15.09
CA SER A 386 -1.38 11.54 14.38
C SER A 386 -1.66 10.20 13.65
N VAL A 387 -1.28 9.07 14.24
CA VAL A 387 -1.25 7.77 13.56
C VAL A 387 -2.39 6.83 13.90
N VAL A 388 -3.15 6.97 15.04
CA VAL A 388 -4.36 6.14 15.28
C VAL A 388 -5.36 6.83 16.24
N PRO A 389 -6.67 6.86 15.98
CA PRO A 389 -7.67 7.44 16.86
C PRO A 389 -8.06 6.55 18.04
N HIS A 390 -8.30 7.17 19.18
CA HIS A 390 -8.58 6.63 20.51
C HIS A 390 -9.99 6.02 20.74
N GLU A 391 -10.77 5.61 19.74
CA GLU A 391 -12.19 5.29 19.94
C GLU A 391 -12.61 3.80 19.83
N TYR A 392 -11.72 2.84 20.04
CA TYR A 392 -12.12 1.42 20.01
C TYR A 392 -11.83 0.61 21.28
N CYS A 393 -11.68 1.28 22.43
CA CYS A 393 -11.69 0.59 23.72
C CYS A 393 -13.02 0.82 24.44
N GLY A 394 -13.97 -0.07 24.24
CA GLY A 394 -15.08 -0.30 25.15
C GLY A 394 -16.32 0.56 24.97
N LYS A 395 -17.31 0.01 24.25
CA LYS A 395 -18.72 -0.03 24.67
C LYS A 395 -19.50 -0.94 23.73
N ASN A 396 -19.69 -2.17 24.12
CA ASN A 396 -20.89 -2.98 23.88
C ASN A 396 -20.83 -4.23 24.77
N ALA A 397 -21.15 -3.99 26.04
CA ALA A 397 -21.90 -4.96 26.82
C ALA A 397 -23.31 -4.36 26.96
N ASP A 398 -24.32 -5.19 26.82
CA ASP A 398 -25.74 -4.97 27.04
C ASP A 398 -26.53 -4.32 25.88
N THR A 399 -27.11 -5.10 25.01
CA THR A 399 -28.48 -5.66 24.91
C THR A 399 -28.62 -6.54 23.69
#